data_59c45b907c5bf04e550deeeeee2d9ffe
#
_entry.id   59c45b907c5bf04e550deeeeee2d9ffe
#
_cell.length_a   1.000
_cell.length_b   1.000
_cell.length_c   1.000
_cell.angle_alpha   90.00
_cell.angle_beta   90.00
_cell.angle_gamma   90.00
#
_symmetry.space_group_name_H-M   'P 1'
#
loop_
_entity.id
_entity.type
_entity.pdbx_description
1 polymer ?
#
loop_
_entity_poly.entity_id
_entity_poly.type
_entity_poly.pdbx_seq_one_letter_code
_entity_poly.pdbx_strand_id
1 'polypeptide(L)'
;EVTLTEIGSPIAMQFARCLTVTKMLGMISEGANAWLKLSTTANRIHHHCSVATATFRQAHRNPNLAQVPSDPRFRQLFTASPGLVMVGADLAGIELRMLSHFLAKYDDGRYADILLNGDIHQVNADKIGISRKQVKTVTYAMLYGAGNEKIGHSYDKLLSSSAAKKKGQEIREVYVDAIE
;
A
#
# COMPACT_ATOMS: atom_id res chain seq x y z
N GLU A 1 14.22 -2.40 -6.55
CA GLU A 1 14.39 -3.61 -5.72
C GLU A 1 13.55 -4.77 -6.26
N VAL A 2 12.26 -4.60 -6.44
CA VAL A 2 11.33 -5.66 -6.93
C VAL A 2 11.79 -6.20 -8.28
N THR A 3 12.11 -5.34 -9.25
CA THR A 3 12.57 -5.74 -10.59
C THR A 3 13.88 -6.54 -10.53
N LEU A 4 14.81 -6.17 -9.66
CA LEU A 4 16.08 -6.88 -9.49
C LEU A 4 15.86 -8.29 -8.91
N THR A 5 14.93 -8.45 -7.97
CA THR A 5 14.58 -9.76 -7.43
C THR A 5 13.85 -10.65 -8.43
N GLU A 6 13.06 -10.08 -9.31
CA GLU A 6 12.33 -10.79 -10.38
C GLU A 6 13.28 -11.34 -11.48
N ILE A 7 14.44 -10.71 -11.70
CA ILE A 7 15.46 -11.21 -12.64
C ILE A 7 16.03 -12.58 -12.20
N GLY A 8 16.00 -12.90 -10.89
CA GLY A 8 16.44 -14.17 -10.36
C GLY A 8 17.96 -14.45 -10.42
N SER A 9 18.75 -13.49 -10.93
CA SER A 9 20.20 -13.60 -10.95
C SER A 9 20.78 -13.40 -9.53
N PRO A 10 21.75 -14.24 -9.10
CA PRO A 10 22.43 -14.06 -7.80
C PRO A 10 23.00 -12.66 -7.60
N ILE A 11 23.59 -12.07 -8.65
CA ILE A 11 24.11 -10.71 -8.62
C ILE A 11 23.00 -9.69 -8.41
N ALA A 12 21.88 -9.80 -9.17
CA ALA A 12 20.74 -8.91 -9.04
C ALA A 12 20.12 -8.98 -7.63
N MET A 13 20.06 -10.17 -7.04
CA MET A 13 19.60 -10.36 -5.67
C MET A 13 20.53 -9.71 -4.64
N GLN A 14 21.84 -9.77 -4.84
CA GLN A 14 22.82 -9.08 -3.97
C GLN A 14 22.68 -7.56 -4.09
N PHE A 15 22.49 -7.02 -5.27
CA PHE A 15 22.22 -5.59 -5.47
C PHE A 15 20.91 -5.17 -4.77
N ALA A 16 19.84 -5.93 -4.92
CA ALA A 16 18.56 -5.64 -4.23
C ALA A 16 18.76 -5.62 -2.71
N ARG A 17 19.52 -6.58 -2.17
CA ARG A 17 19.85 -6.63 -0.75
C ARG A 17 20.71 -5.43 -0.31
N CYS A 18 21.71 -5.06 -1.10
CA CYS A 18 22.54 -3.89 -0.84
C CYS A 18 21.71 -2.61 -0.77
N LEU A 19 20.82 -2.38 -1.74
CA LEU A 19 19.91 -1.23 -1.76
C LEU A 19 18.99 -1.20 -0.53
N THR A 20 18.45 -2.37 -0.14
CA THR A 20 17.63 -2.49 1.05
C THR A 20 18.40 -2.13 2.32
N VAL A 21 19.61 -2.67 2.49
CA VAL A 21 20.45 -2.38 3.66
C VAL A 21 20.88 -0.91 3.69
N THR A 22 21.29 -0.34 2.55
CA THR A 22 21.64 1.08 2.45
C THR A 22 20.47 1.98 2.84
N LYS A 23 19.25 1.65 2.39
CA LYS A 23 18.04 2.37 2.80
C LYS A 23 17.82 2.29 4.31
N MET A 24 18.00 1.13 4.91
CA MET A 24 17.85 0.94 6.35
C MET A 24 18.91 1.70 7.15
N LEU A 25 20.17 1.67 6.71
CA LEU A 25 21.26 2.46 7.32
C LEU A 25 20.98 3.96 7.21
N GLY A 26 20.53 4.43 6.05
CA GLY A 26 20.14 5.83 5.86
C GLY A 26 19.01 6.27 6.80
N MET A 27 18.10 5.36 7.13
CA MET A 27 16.99 5.62 8.05
C MET A 27 17.45 5.65 9.51
N ILE A 28 18.37 4.74 9.91
CA ILE A 28 18.80 4.59 11.30
C ILE A 28 19.91 5.57 11.67
N SER A 29 20.98 5.66 10.88
CA SER A 29 22.24 6.31 11.28
C SER A 29 22.83 7.29 10.28
N GLU A 30 22.76 7.02 8.96
CA GLU A 30 23.58 7.73 7.99
C GLU A 30 22.89 8.90 7.32
N GLY A 31 21.56 8.81 7.09
CA GLY A 31 20.80 9.87 6.42
C GLY A 31 20.76 11.18 7.21
N ALA A 32 20.47 12.28 6.52
CA ALA A 32 20.32 13.61 7.14
C ALA A 32 19.23 13.60 8.24
N ASN A 33 18.16 12.86 8.01
CA ASN A 33 17.04 12.71 8.94
C ASN A 33 17.03 11.33 9.62
N ALA A 34 18.24 10.77 9.88
CA ALA A 34 18.39 9.47 10.53
C ALA A 34 17.90 9.53 11.99
N TRP A 35 17.29 8.47 12.44
CA TRP A 35 16.68 8.40 13.78
C TRP A 35 17.66 8.69 14.90
N LEU A 36 18.89 8.15 14.82
CA LEU A 36 19.93 8.41 15.81
C LEU A 36 20.38 9.87 15.84
N LYS A 37 20.35 10.56 14.70
CA LYS A 37 20.73 11.99 14.62
C LYS A 37 19.63 12.90 15.16
N LEU A 38 18.39 12.49 15.05
CA LEU A 38 17.21 13.26 15.48
C LEU A 38 16.72 12.87 16.87
N SER A 39 17.29 11.82 17.47
CA SER A 39 16.96 11.43 18.84
C SER A 39 17.51 12.45 19.83
N THR A 40 16.65 12.91 20.73
CA THR A 40 17.03 13.81 21.83
C THR A 40 17.74 13.04 22.94
N THR A 41 18.32 13.76 23.92
CA THR A 41 18.91 13.17 25.14
C THR A 41 17.89 12.38 25.97
N ALA A 42 16.58 12.65 25.79
CA ALA A 42 15.49 11.90 26.40
C ALA A 42 15.03 10.70 25.55
N ASN A 43 15.81 10.28 24.54
CA ASN A 43 15.48 9.20 23.59
C ASN A 43 14.14 9.42 22.87
N ARG A 44 13.87 10.66 22.47
CA ARG A 44 12.65 11.03 21.75
C ARG A 44 12.97 11.54 20.35
N ILE A 45 12.12 11.16 19.38
CA ILE A 45 12.14 11.69 18.03
C ILE A 45 10.89 12.55 17.85
N HIS A 46 11.09 13.84 17.57
CA HIS A 46 10.01 14.79 17.30
C HIS A 46 9.86 14.95 15.80
N HIS A 47 8.99 14.16 15.19
CA HIS A 47 8.69 14.27 13.77
C HIS A 47 7.61 15.34 13.51
N HIS A 48 7.56 15.82 12.28
CA HIS A 48 6.55 16.79 11.86
C HIS A 48 5.46 16.10 11.03
N CYS A 49 4.19 16.31 11.41
CA CYS A 49 3.01 15.88 10.65
C CYS A 49 2.28 17.07 10.06
N SER A 50 1.80 16.93 8.83
CA SER A 50 0.98 17.92 8.14
C SER A 50 -0.11 17.22 7.35
N VAL A 51 -1.31 17.78 7.35
CA VAL A 51 -2.43 17.35 6.48
C VAL A 51 -2.53 18.18 5.19
N ALA A 52 -1.56 19.05 4.93
CA ALA A 52 -1.51 19.91 3.75
C ALA A 52 -1.06 19.14 2.49
N THR A 53 -1.73 18.04 2.19
CA THR A 53 -1.60 17.28 0.94
C THR A 53 -2.85 17.48 0.09
N ALA A 54 -2.76 17.27 -1.21
CA ALA A 54 -3.91 17.39 -2.11
C ALA A 54 -5.09 16.47 -1.73
N THR A 55 -4.84 15.39 -1.01
CA THR A 55 -5.83 14.41 -0.56
C THR A 55 -6.13 14.49 0.93
N PHE A 56 -5.62 15.49 1.63
CA PHE A 56 -5.70 15.66 3.09
C PHE A 56 -5.14 14.46 3.90
N ARG A 57 -4.34 13.60 3.28
CA ARG A 57 -3.60 12.55 4.00
C ARG A 57 -2.46 13.18 4.78
N GLN A 58 -2.13 12.61 5.94
CA GLN A 58 -0.99 13.05 6.71
C GLN A 58 0.33 12.79 5.96
N ALA A 59 1.15 13.83 5.84
CA ALA A 59 2.54 13.73 5.40
C ALA A 59 3.45 13.83 6.63
N HIS A 60 4.44 12.95 6.70
CA HIS A 60 5.41 12.89 7.79
C HIS A 60 6.78 13.31 7.28
N ARG A 61 7.50 14.15 8.05
CA ARG A 61 8.86 14.61 7.73
C ARG A 61 9.69 14.82 9.00
N ASN A 62 10.99 14.75 8.83
CA ASN A 62 12.01 15.04 9.84
C ASN A 62 11.86 14.21 11.15
N PRO A 63 11.89 12.88 11.10
CA PRO A 63 11.94 11.97 9.98
C PRO A 63 10.54 11.57 9.46
N ASN A 64 10.48 10.85 8.32
CA ASN A 64 9.23 10.26 7.85
C ASN A 64 8.94 8.94 8.60
N LEU A 65 8.25 8.99 9.73
CA LEU A 65 7.89 7.81 10.52
C LEU A 65 6.76 6.95 9.91
N ALA A 66 6.04 7.44 8.88
CA ALA A 66 5.09 6.61 8.16
C ALA A 66 5.77 5.51 7.32
N GLN A 67 7.09 5.60 7.11
CA GLN A 67 7.89 4.63 6.36
C GLN A 67 8.67 3.65 7.24
N VAL A 68 8.40 3.58 8.54
CA VAL A 68 9.00 2.57 9.41
C VAL A 68 8.69 1.17 8.85
N PRO A 69 9.71 0.34 8.58
CA PRO A 69 9.50 -1.00 8.05
C PRO A 69 8.58 -1.84 8.93
N SER A 70 7.85 -2.78 8.31
CA SER A 70 6.99 -3.71 9.03
C SER A 70 7.77 -4.75 9.85
N ASP A 71 9.07 -4.88 9.60
CA ASP A 71 9.96 -5.77 10.34
C ASP A 71 9.94 -5.41 11.84
N PRO A 72 9.64 -6.38 12.74
CA PRO A 72 9.56 -6.14 14.18
C PRO A 72 10.79 -5.48 14.77
N ARG A 73 12.00 -5.76 14.25
CA ARG A 73 13.24 -5.15 14.72
C ARG A 73 13.25 -3.62 14.64
N PHE A 74 12.54 -3.04 13.65
CA PHE A 74 12.41 -1.59 13.51
C PHE A 74 11.27 -1.06 14.39
N ARG A 75 10.13 -1.73 14.42
CA ARG A 75 8.97 -1.28 15.17
C ARG A 75 9.20 -1.32 16.69
N GLN A 76 9.93 -2.31 17.18
CA GLN A 76 10.29 -2.44 18.60
C GLN A 76 11.18 -1.31 19.13
N LEU A 77 11.82 -0.53 18.24
CA LEU A 77 12.59 0.65 18.66
C LEU A 77 11.70 1.79 19.17
N PHE A 78 10.41 1.77 18.81
CA PHE A 78 9.46 2.79 19.24
C PHE A 78 8.61 2.25 20.37
N THR A 79 8.84 2.79 21.56
CA THR A 79 8.18 2.34 22.79
C THR A 79 7.40 3.47 23.44
N ALA A 80 6.39 3.12 24.25
CA ALA A 80 5.73 4.08 25.10
C ALA A 80 6.66 4.59 26.21
N SER A 81 6.34 5.74 26.81
CA SER A 81 7.04 6.22 27.99
C SER A 81 6.83 5.28 29.17
N PRO A 82 7.73 5.26 30.18
CA PRO A 82 7.52 4.50 31.39
C PRO A 82 6.14 4.77 32.00
N GLY A 83 5.43 3.69 32.36
CA GLY A 83 4.07 3.78 32.91
C GLY A 83 2.96 4.01 31.90
N LEU A 84 3.26 4.11 30.59
CA LEU A 84 2.29 4.25 29.51
C LEU A 84 2.31 3.02 28.58
N VAL A 85 1.24 2.85 27.82
CA VAL A 85 1.12 1.85 26.77
C VAL A 85 0.89 2.53 25.42
N MET A 86 1.37 1.90 24.37
CA MET A 86 1.09 2.36 22.99
C MET A 86 -0.21 1.70 22.53
N VAL A 87 -1.17 2.51 22.11
CA VAL A 87 -2.43 2.05 21.52
C VAL A 87 -2.40 2.37 20.03
N GLY A 88 -2.59 1.34 19.20
CA GLY A 88 -2.72 1.47 17.75
C GLY A 88 -4.13 1.07 17.31
N ALA A 89 -4.70 1.83 16.37
CA ALA A 89 -5.96 1.51 15.72
C ALA A 89 -5.85 1.74 14.22
N ASP A 90 -6.39 0.83 13.43
CA ASP A 90 -6.44 0.94 11.97
C ASP A 90 -7.84 0.62 11.47
N LEU A 91 -8.30 1.36 10.47
CA LEU A 91 -9.61 1.17 9.88
C LEU A 91 -9.50 0.17 8.74
N ALA A 92 -10.00 -1.04 8.96
CA ALA A 92 -9.95 -2.12 7.98
C ALA A 92 -10.67 -1.71 6.68
N GLY A 93 -9.90 -1.62 5.57
CA GLY A 93 -10.43 -1.36 4.23
C GLY A 93 -11.22 -0.05 4.10
N ILE A 94 -10.75 1.03 4.73
CA ILE A 94 -11.48 2.31 4.78
C ILE A 94 -11.87 2.83 3.39
N GLU A 95 -11.01 2.69 2.39
CA GLU A 95 -11.29 3.13 1.03
C GLU A 95 -12.50 2.40 0.43
N LEU A 96 -12.58 1.08 0.63
CA LEU A 96 -13.71 0.29 0.14
C LEU A 96 -15.00 0.57 0.93
N ARG A 97 -14.87 0.86 2.22
CA ARG A 97 -16.02 1.29 3.05
C ARG A 97 -16.58 2.63 2.59
N MET A 98 -15.70 3.58 2.24
CA MET A 98 -16.13 4.85 1.68
C MET A 98 -16.73 4.67 0.29
N LEU A 99 -16.13 3.82 -0.56
CA LEU A 99 -16.71 3.47 -1.86
C LEU A 99 -18.11 2.86 -1.69
N SER A 100 -18.28 1.89 -0.79
CA SER A 100 -19.57 1.25 -0.53
C SER A 100 -20.66 2.23 -0.05
N HIS A 101 -20.26 3.24 0.74
CA HIS A 101 -21.17 4.31 1.15
C HIS A 101 -21.73 5.09 -0.06
N PHE A 102 -20.86 5.44 -1.02
CA PHE A 102 -21.30 6.15 -2.22
C PHE A 102 -22.05 5.25 -3.21
N LEU A 103 -21.74 3.96 -3.27
CA LEU A 103 -22.46 3.00 -4.13
C LEU A 103 -23.84 2.64 -3.60
N ALA A 104 -24.05 2.70 -2.29
CA ALA A 104 -25.28 2.22 -1.64
C ALA A 104 -26.59 2.81 -2.22
N LYS A 105 -26.54 4.02 -2.77
CA LYS A 105 -27.69 4.65 -3.45
C LYS A 105 -27.97 4.09 -4.85
N TYR A 106 -27.08 3.28 -5.41
CA TYR A 106 -27.21 2.71 -6.75
C TYR A 106 -27.41 1.18 -6.70
N ASP A 107 -26.89 0.51 -5.66
CA ASP A 107 -26.89 -0.94 -5.51
C ASP A 107 -27.68 -1.42 -4.26
N ASP A 108 -28.49 -0.54 -3.67
CA ASP A 108 -29.25 -0.80 -2.45
C ASP A 108 -28.41 -1.37 -1.29
N GLY A 109 -27.12 -1.00 -1.26
CA GLY A 109 -26.19 -1.43 -0.23
C GLY A 109 -25.59 -2.83 -0.39
N ARG A 110 -25.81 -3.50 -1.52
CA ARG A 110 -25.30 -4.86 -1.80
C ARG A 110 -23.76 -4.95 -1.63
N TYR A 111 -23.02 -3.98 -2.17
CA TYR A 111 -21.57 -3.96 -2.05
C TYR A 111 -21.13 -3.80 -0.58
N ALA A 112 -21.84 -2.97 0.18
CA ALA A 112 -21.57 -2.78 1.60
C ALA A 112 -21.81 -4.07 2.40
N ASP A 113 -22.90 -4.79 2.12
CA ASP A 113 -23.19 -6.05 2.77
C ASP A 113 -22.11 -7.11 2.53
N ILE A 114 -21.68 -7.28 1.28
CA ILE A 114 -20.59 -8.20 0.93
C ILE A 114 -19.28 -7.78 1.61
N LEU A 115 -18.98 -6.47 1.68
CA LEU A 115 -17.77 -5.96 2.30
C LEU A 115 -17.74 -6.17 3.82
N LEU A 116 -18.88 -6.08 4.47
CA LEU A 116 -18.99 -6.20 5.94
C LEU A 116 -19.10 -7.64 6.41
N ASN A 117 -19.79 -8.49 5.65
CA ASN A 117 -20.16 -9.84 6.07
C ASN A 117 -19.45 -10.95 5.27
N GLY A 118 -18.68 -10.59 4.24
CA GLY A 118 -17.99 -11.54 3.36
C GLY A 118 -16.58 -11.09 2.97
N ASP A 119 -16.09 -11.66 1.87
CA ASP A 119 -14.80 -11.29 1.26
C ASP A 119 -15.03 -10.71 -0.14
N ILE A 120 -15.16 -9.39 -0.20
CA ILE A 120 -15.42 -8.67 -1.46
C ILE A 120 -14.33 -8.92 -2.51
N HIS A 121 -13.08 -9.16 -2.08
CA HIS A 121 -12.01 -9.47 -3.02
C HIS A 121 -12.15 -10.87 -3.61
N GLN A 122 -12.64 -11.84 -2.83
CA GLN A 122 -12.92 -13.19 -3.35
C GLN A 122 -14.12 -13.17 -4.30
N VAL A 123 -15.20 -12.51 -3.91
CA VAL A 123 -16.39 -12.37 -4.77
C VAL A 123 -16.03 -11.73 -6.12
N ASN A 124 -15.24 -10.68 -6.11
CA ASN A 124 -14.78 -10.03 -7.34
C ASN A 124 -13.78 -10.91 -8.11
N ALA A 125 -12.94 -11.68 -7.43
CA ALA A 125 -12.00 -12.62 -8.06
C ALA A 125 -12.74 -13.69 -8.87
N ASP A 126 -13.77 -14.27 -8.28
CA ASP A 126 -14.60 -15.30 -8.90
C ASP A 126 -15.35 -14.76 -10.12
N LYS A 127 -15.85 -13.51 -10.06
CA LYS A 127 -16.54 -12.86 -11.17
C LYS A 127 -15.58 -12.50 -12.33
N ILE A 128 -14.40 -11.98 -12.02
CA ILE A 128 -13.43 -11.48 -13.02
C ILE A 128 -12.55 -12.59 -13.57
N GLY A 129 -12.44 -13.73 -12.87
CA GLY A 129 -11.60 -14.87 -13.28
C GLY A 129 -10.10 -14.65 -13.06
N ILE A 130 -9.73 -13.83 -12.07
CA ILE A 130 -8.32 -13.60 -11.67
C ILE A 130 -8.14 -13.89 -10.17
N SER A 131 -6.87 -14.04 -9.74
CA SER A 131 -6.61 -14.37 -8.34
C SER A 131 -7.05 -13.24 -7.39
N ARG A 132 -7.47 -13.61 -6.17
CA ARG A 132 -7.82 -12.66 -5.10
C ARG A 132 -6.75 -11.60 -4.85
N LYS A 133 -5.47 -11.99 -4.95
CA LYS A 133 -4.33 -11.06 -4.80
C LYS A 133 -4.30 -10.02 -5.91
N GLN A 134 -4.53 -10.46 -7.15
CA GLN A 134 -4.58 -9.57 -8.31
C GLN A 134 -5.78 -8.64 -8.23
N VAL A 135 -6.97 -9.16 -7.87
CA VAL A 135 -8.17 -8.33 -7.68
C VAL A 135 -7.93 -7.24 -6.66
N LYS A 136 -7.35 -7.57 -5.50
CA LYS A 136 -7.04 -6.55 -4.49
C LYS A 136 -6.19 -5.42 -5.08
N THR A 137 -5.15 -5.75 -5.85
CA THR A 137 -4.27 -4.75 -6.48
C THR A 137 -5.01 -3.93 -7.54
N VAL A 138 -5.81 -4.59 -8.38
CA VAL A 138 -6.62 -3.95 -9.43
C VAL A 138 -7.68 -3.01 -8.82
N THR A 139 -8.41 -3.46 -7.80
CA THR A 139 -9.42 -2.66 -7.11
C THR A 139 -8.87 -1.33 -6.62
N TYR A 140 -7.74 -1.37 -5.90
CA TYR A 140 -7.11 -0.13 -5.44
C TYR A 140 -6.52 0.69 -6.57
N ALA A 141 -5.93 0.07 -7.60
CA ALA A 141 -5.44 0.79 -8.76
C ALA A 141 -6.58 1.56 -9.47
N MET A 142 -7.75 0.94 -9.63
CA MET A 142 -8.93 1.57 -10.23
C MET A 142 -9.47 2.69 -9.36
N LEU A 143 -9.60 2.46 -8.06
CA LEU A 143 -10.08 3.44 -7.09
C LEU A 143 -9.22 4.73 -7.09
N TYR A 144 -7.92 4.57 -7.28
CA TYR A 144 -6.97 5.69 -7.40
C TYR A 144 -6.78 6.21 -8.83
N GLY A 145 -7.67 5.86 -9.77
CA GLY A 145 -7.69 6.39 -11.13
C GLY A 145 -6.55 5.90 -12.03
N ALA A 146 -6.03 4.70 -11.78
CA ALA A 146 -4.98 4.13 -12.64
C ALA A 146 -5.47 3.96 -14.08
N GLY A 147 -4.64 4.33 -15.06
CA GLY A 147 -4.89 4.05 -16.48
C GLY A 147 -4.78 2.56 -16.81
N ASN A 148 -5.32 2.16 -17.95
CA ASN A 148 -5.40 0.75 -18.38
C ASN A 148 -4.05 0.04 -18.38
N GLU A 149 -2.97 0.70 -18.80
CA GLU A 149 -1.62 0.13 -18.79
C GLU A 149 -1.18 -0.29 -17.38
N LYS A 150 -1.41 0.56 -16.38
CA LYS A 150 -1.07 0.26 -14.99
C LYS A 150 -1.93 -0.86 -14.42
N ILE A 151 -3.20 -0.94 -14.80
CA ILE A 151 -4.08 -2.05 -14.42
C ILE A 151 -3.57 -3.36 -15.04
N GLY A 152 -3.22 -3.36 -16.33
CA GLY A 152 -2.66 -4.53 -17.01
C GLY A 152 -1.34 -5.00 -16.37
N HIS A 153 -0.43 -4.09 -16.03
CA HIS A 153 0.79 -4.43 -15.31
C HIS A 153 0.54 -4.88 -13.86
N SER A 154 -0.58 -4.51 -13.27
CA SER A 154 -0.99 -5.06 -11.96
C SER A 154 -1.44 -6.52 -12.05
N TYR A 155 -1.91 -6.94 -13.23
CA TYR A 155 -2.24 -8.33 -13.55
C TYR A 155 -0.98 -9.14 -13.87
N ASP A 156 -0.18 -8.65 -14.83
CA ASP A 156 1.09 -9.25 -15.22
C ASP A 156 2.11 -8.16 -15.59
N LYS A 157 3.19 -8.09 -14.83
CA LYS A 157 4.24 -7.08 -14.99
C LYS A 157 5.10 -7.28 -16.24
N LEU A 158 5.09 -8.48 -16.82
CA LEU A 158 5.91 -8.83 -17.97
C LEU A 158 5.25 -8.47 -19.31
N LEU A 159 4.00 -8.02 -19.29
CA LEU A 159 3.31 -7.59 -20.52
C LEU A 159 4.01 -6.38 -21.15
N SER A 160 4.04 -6.37 -22.47
CA SER A 160 4.40 -5.15 -23.22
C SER A 160 3.38 -4.03 -22.92
N SER A 161 3.77 -2.75 -23.09
CA SER A 161 2.88 -1.60 -22.87
C SER A 161 1.55 -1.74 -23.62
N SER A 162 1.60 -2.17 -24.89
CA SER A 162 0.40 -2.40 -25.73
C SER A 162 -0.48 -3.53 -25.17
N ALA A 163 0.10 -4.68 -24.83
CA ALA A 163 -0.62 -5.81 -24.24
C ALA A 163 -1.19 -5.46 -22.86
N ALA A 164 -0.44 -4.72 -22.04
CA ALA A 164 -0.89 -4.26 -20.75
C ALA A 164 -2.08 -3.30 -20.87
N LYS A 165 -2.07 -2.37 -21.82
CA LYS A 165 -3.22 -1.47 -22.08
C LYS A 165 -4.47 -2.24 -22.46
N LYS A 166 -4.36 -3.22 -23.37
CA LYS A 166 -5.47 -4.06 -23.79
C LYS A 166 -6.01 -4.88 -22.62
N LYS A 167 -5.12 -5.58 -21.90
CA LYS A 167 -5.51 -6.40 -20.74
C LYS A 167 -6.14 -5.57 -19.63
N GLY A 168 -5.60 -4.38 -19.37
CA GLY A 168 -6.15 -3.47 -18.38
C GLY A 168 -7.53 -2.92 -18.74
N GLN A 169 -7.81 -2.72 -20.03
CA GLN A 169 -9.14 -2.36 -20.51
C GLN A 169 -10.13 -3.51 -20.29
N GLU A 170 -9.79 -4.73 -20.69
CA GLU A 170 -10.61 -5.92 -20.46
C GLU A 170 -10.98 -6.10 -18.96
N ILE A 171 -9.95 -5.99 -18.08
CA ILE A 171 -10.15 -6.10 -16.64
C ILE A 171 -11.08 -5.00 -16.12
N ARG A 172 -10.91 -3.76 -16.61
CA ARG A 172 -11.74 -2.63 -16.21
C ARG A 172 -13.21 -2.84 -16.58
N GLU A 173 -13.48 -3.28 -17.80
CA GLU A 173 -14.84 -3.55 -18.29
C GLU A 173 -15.52 -4.62 -17.41
N VAL A 174 -14.87 -5.78 -17.24
CA VAL A 174 -15.41 -6.86 -16.41
C VAL A 174 -15.55 -6.43 -14.93
N TYR A 175 -14.65 -5.58 -14.43
CA TYR A 175 -14.74 -5.10 -13.05
C TYR A 175 -15.93 -4.15 -12.86
N VAL A 176 -16.21 -3.28 -13.82
CA VAL A 176 -17.36 -2.37 -13.77
C VAL A 176 -18.65 -3.18 -13.80
N ASP A 177 -18.79 -4.11 -14.76
CA ASP A 177 -19.95 -5.01 -14.85
C ASP A 177 -20.17 -5.87 -13.59
N ALA A 178 -19.07 -6.18 -12.87
CA ALA A 178 -19.16 -6.98 -11.64
C ALA A 178 -19.66 -6.18 -10.43
N ILE A 179 -19.56 -4.85 -10.48
CA ILE A 179 -20.01 -3.95 -9.40
C ILE A 179 -21.47 -3.52 -9.61
N GLU A 180 -21.92 -3.42 -10.87
CA GLU A 180 -23.32 -3.19 -11.23
C GLU A 180 -24.20 -4.41 -10.91
#